data_072720fa10c976317c5ff3c653cd0374
#
_entry.id   072720fa10c976317c5ff3c653cd0374
#
_cell.length_a   1.000
_cell.length_b   1.000
_cell.length_c   1.000
_cell.angle_alpha   90.00
_cell.angle_beta   90.00
_cell.angle_gamma   90.00
#
_symmetry.space_group_name_H-M   'P 1'
#
loop_
_entity.id
_entity.type
_entity.pdbx_description
1 polymer ?
#
loop_
_entity_poly.entity_id
_entity_poly.type
_entity_poly.pdbx_seq_one_letter_code
_entity_poly.pdbx_strand_id
1 'polypeptide(L)'
;MHHPDQLWWPELGLRKRDAIAYYDAIAPVVLPHLRDRPFTIKQHYNGPRSPFRWLKDKPADAPDWVRVTEQPARSRGGAAVRYVLVRDRRTLLWVVDYGAVDLHVWTSRVDRPDRPDVVLLDLDPHDAPFAAVVEAALLLREALGALRLESVPMTTGGDGMHVRVPIARRHSYDDVRAFARTLAETLRRVGVRRVKLDVKMNGHGQQVVAPYSIRPLPTAAVATPLAWEEVGDALDPDAFTPAVVLDRVERTGDLAAPLLHGRQTLAAIV
;
A
#
# COMPACT_ATOMS: atom_id res chain seq x y z
N MET A 1 9.63 -14.92 18.35
CA MET A 1 8.41 -14.11 18.60
C MET A 1 8.49 -13.49 19.98
N HIS A 2 8.45 -12.16 20.04
CA HIS A 2 8.55 -11.40 21.29
C HIS A 2 7.13 -10.98 21.73
N HIS A 3 6.77 -11.27 22.99
CA HIS A 3 5.48 -10.92 23.61
C HIS A 3 4.23 -11.28 22.74
N PRO A 4 4.05 -12.57 22.35
CA PRO A 4 2.97 -12.98 21.43
C PRO A 4 1.56 -12.69 21.96
N ASP A 5 1.41 -12.69 23.28
CA ASP A 5 0.14 -12.47 23.96
C ASP A 5 -0.19 -11.00 24.23
N GLN A 6 0.72 -10.08 23.82
CA GLN A 6 0.45 -8.65 23.92
C GLN A 6 -0.81 -8.29 23.16
N LEU A 7 -1.74 -7.62 23.81
CA LEU A 7 -3.00 -7.19 23.23
C LEU A 7 -2.76 -5.98 22.33
N TRP A 8 -2.89 -6.20 21.01
CA TRP A 8 -2.61 -5.17 20.01
C TRP A 8 -3.84 -4.35 19.63
N TRP A 9 -5.02 -4.97 19.62
CA TRP A 9 -6.31 -4.32 19.44
C TRP A 9 -7.24 -4.73 20.57
N PRO A 10 -7.22 -3.98 21.70
CA PRO A 10 -7.99 -4.34 22.91
C PRO A 10 -9.49 -4.47 22.63
N GLU A 11 -10.03 -3.57 21.80
CA GLU A 11 -11.46 -3.52 21.47
C GLU A 11 -11.94 -4.76 20.70
N LEU A 12 -11.02 -5.39 19.97
CA LEU A 12 -11.27 -6.60 19.17
C LEU A 12 -10.77 -7.87 19.85
N GLY A 13 -10.10 -7.76 21.00
CA GLY A 13 -9.44 -8.89 21.65
C GLY A 13 -8.25 -9.49 20.88
N LEU A 14 -7.79 -8.81 19.81
CA LEU A 14 -6.71 -9.30 18.96
C LEU A 14 -5.34 -9.05 19.58
N ARG A 15 -4.50 -10.07 19.53
CA ARG A 15 -3.13 -10.09 20.06
C ARG A 15 -2.11 -10.00 18.95
N LYS A 16 -0.86 -9.77 19.30
CA LYS A 16 0.27 -9.77 18.37
C LYS A 16 0.35 -11.08 17.57
N ARG A 17 0.16 -12.23 18.23
CA ARG A 17 0.14 -13.54 17.57
C ARG A 17 -0.92 -13.65 16.48
N ASP A 18 -2.06 -12.97 16.61
CA ASP A 18 -3.14 -13.03 15.63
C ASP A 18 -2.76 -12.26 14.36
N ALA A 19 -2.10 -11.10 14.49
CA ALA A 19 -1.52 -10.40 13.35
C ALA A 19 -0.42 -11.22 12.65
N ILE A 20 0.44 -11.90 13.43
CA ILE A 20 1.48 -12.78 12.88
C ILE A 20 0.83 -13.96 12.15
N ALA A 21 -0.21 -14.57 12.72
CA ALA A 21 -0.94 -15.68 12.08
C ALA A 21 -1.60 -15.23 10.76
N TYR A 22 -2.20 -14.03 10.73
CA TYR A 22 -2.71 -13.46 9.48
C TYR A 22 -1.63 -13.32 8.42
N TYR A 23 -0.48 -12.70 8.76
CA TYR A 23 0.61 -12.53 7.80
C TYR A 23 1.27 -13.84 7.38
N ASP A 24 1.23 -14.83 8.23
CA ASP A 24 1.67 -16.17 7.91
C ASP A 24 0.76 -16.83 6.86
N ALA A 25 -0.53 -16.75 7.06
CA ALA A 25 -1.53 -17.31 6.15
C ALA A 25 -1.55 -16.57 4.80
N ILE A 26 -1.48 -15.23 4.79
CA ILE A 26 -1.52 -14.41 3.57
C ILE A 26 -0.15 -14.33 2.85
N ALA A 27 0.92 -14.86 3.42
CA ALA A 27 2.28 -14.75 2.89
C ALA A 27 2.42 -15.12 1.40
N PRO A 28 1.79 -16.22 0.89
CA PRO A 28 1.88 -16.56 -0.53
C PRO A 28 1.37 -15.45 -1.47
N VAL A 29 0.39 -14.67 -1.01
CA VAL A 29 -0.27 -13.61 -1.78
C VAL A 29 0.42 -12.27 -1.61
N VAL A 30 0.82 -11.90 -0.38
CA VAL A 30 1.42 -10.59 -0.12
C VAL A 30 2.88 -10.50 -0.53
N LEU A 31 3.66 -11.57 -0.41
CA LEU A 31 5.11 -11.56 -0.70
C LEU A 31 5.46 -11.12 -2.14
N PRO A 32 4.75 -11.51 -3.21
CA PRO A 32 5.01 -11.00 -4.55
C PRO A 32 4.94 -9.47 -4.65
N HIS A 33 4.07 -8.81 -3.87
CA HIS A 33 3.91 -7.36 -3.84
C HIS A 33 5.01 -6.64 -3.04
N LEU A 34 5.69 -7.34 -2.14
CA LEU A 34 6.81 -6.83 -1.35
C LEU A 34 8.17 -7.11 -1.98
N ARG A 35 8.25 -8.17 -2.80
CA ARG A 35 9.52 -8.67 -3.34
C ARG A 35 10.27 -7.61 -4.13
N ASP A 36 11.57 -7.49 -3.80
CA ASP A 36 12.50 -6.58 -4.48
C ASP A 36 12.13 -5.10 -4.39
N ARG A 37 11.37 -4.71 -3.36
CA ARG A 37 11.06 -3.31 -3.06
C ARG A 37 11.76 -2.86 -1.78
N PRO A 38 12.35 -1.67 -1.74
CA PRO A 38 12.83 -1.09 -0.49
C PRO A 38 11.67 -1.00 0.51
N PHE A 39 11.82 -1.66 1.66
CA PHE A 39 10.83 -1.73 2.72
C PHE A 39 11.20 -0.78 3.86
N THR A 40 10.25 -0.03 4.36
CA THR A 40 10.43 0.80 5.56
C THR A 40 9.60 0.24 6.70
N ILE A 41 10.26 0.00 7.83
CA ILE A 41 9.59 -0.46 9.04
C ILE A 41 8.92 0.73 9.71
N LYS A 42 7.59 0.71 9.78
CA LYS A 42 6.81 1.58 10.65
C LYS A 42 6.62 0.83 11.97
N GLN A 43 7.51 1.08 12.92
CA GLN A 43 7.55 0.32 14.15
C GLN A 43 6.58 0.86 15.19
N HIS A 44 5.64 0.04 15.60
CA HIS A 44 4.74 0.24 16.73
C HIS A 44 5.25 -0.56 17.94
N TYR A 45 5.91 0.09 18.88
CA TYR A 45 6.57 -0.58 20.00
C TYR A 45 5.61 -1.36 20.90
N ASN A 46 4.48 -0.73 21.24
CA ASN A 46 3.49 -1.26 22.16
C ASN A 46 2.19 -1.64 21.44
N GLY A 47 2.30 -2.06 20.18
CA GLY A 47 1.16 -2.42 19.34
C GLY A 47 0.63 -1.27 18.49
N PRO A 48 -0.28 -1.54 17.57
CA PRO A 48 -0.73 -0.63 16.51
C PRO A 48 -1.32 0.69 17.00
N ARG A 49 -1.89 0.71 18.19
CA ARG A 49 -2.51 1.89 18.82
C ARG A 49 -1.51 2.81 19.55
N SER A 50 -0.24 2.39 19.60
CA SER A 50 0.82 3.18 20.24
C SER A 50 1.51 4.12 19.25
N PRO A 51 2.26 5.13 19.76
CA PRO A 51 3.15 5.92 18.91
C PRO A 51 4.09 5.03 18.09
N PHE A 52 4.41 5.45 16.89
CA PHE A 52 5.30 4.72 15.99
C PHE A 52 6.52 5.55 15.61
N ARG A 53 7.54 4.86 15.12
CA ARG A 53 8.70 5.49 14.46
C ARG A 53 8.96 4.86 13.08
N TRP A 54 9.45 5.67 12.16
CA TRP A 54 9.90 5.21 10.85
C TRP A 54 11.36 4.79 10.91
N LEU A 55 11.62 3.53 10.58
CA LEU A 55 12.96 2.98 10.43
C LEU A 55 13.19 2.67 8.95
N LYS A 56 13.89 3.58 8.28
CA LYS A 56 14.30 3.37 6.88
C LYS A 56 15.54 2.48 6.80
N ASP A 57 16.47 2.64 7.72
CA ASP A 57 17.69 1.84 7.81
C ASP A 57 17.43 0.52 8.55
N LYS A 58 18.08 -0.56 8.13
CA LYS A 58 18.03 -1.85 8.84
C LYS A 58 18.41 -1.62 10.31
N PRO A 59 17.57 -2.04 11.27
CA PRO A 59 17.91 -1.97 12.69
C PRO A 59 19.23 -2.68 13.02
N ALA A 60 19.99 -2.13 13.97
CA ALA A 60 21.28 -2.69 14.34
C ALA A 60 21.16 -4.10 14.98
N ASP A 61 20.04 -4.36 15.66
CA ASP A 61 19.67 -5.63 16.28
C ASP A 61 18.96 -6.61 15.34
N ALA A 62 18.78 -6.22 14.04
CA ALA A 62 18.19 -7.11 13.06
C ALA A 62 19.10 -8.30 12.77
N PRO A 63 18.56 -9.52 12.64
CA PRO A 63 19.33 -10.71 12.33
C PRO A 63 20.16 -10.57 11.04
N ASP A 64 21.32 -11.24 10.99
CA ASP A 64 22.22 -11.17 9.83
C ASP A 64 21.61 -11.68 8.53
N TRP A 65 20.68 -12.63 8.62
CA TRP A 65 19.99 -13.17 7.46
C TRP A 65 18.97 -12.20 6.82
N VAL A 66 18.62 -11.08 7.49
CA VAL A 66 17.75 -10.03 6.91
C VAL A 66 18.52 -9.28 5.82
N ARG A 67 18.08 -9.48 4.59
CA ARG A 67 18.70 -8.86 3.42
C ARG A 67 18.33 -7.38 3.32
N VAL A 68 19.24 -6.60 2.75
CA VAL A 68 19.07 -5.16 2.53
C VAL A 68 19.41 -4.77 1.10
N THR A 69 18.95 -3.58 0.71
CA THR A 69 19.41 -2.83 -0.45
C THR A 69 19.86 -1.45 -0.01
N GLU A 70 20.94 -0.96 -0.58
CA GLU A 70 21.39 0.41 -0.35
C GLU A 70 20.76 1.33 -1.41
N GLN A 71 20.07 2.35 -0.94
CA GLN A 71 19.44 3.35 -1.80
C GLN A 71 19.71 4.74 -1.25
N PRO A 72 19.96 5.75 -2.11
CA PRO A 72 20.11 7.12 -1.66
C PRO A 72 18.79 7.65 -1.10
N ALA A 73 18.82 8.30 0.06
CA ALA A 73 17.65 8.90 0.65
C ALA A 73 17.73 10.43 0.57
N ARG A 74 16.81 11.07 -0.17
CA ARG A 74 16.72 12.53 -0.27
C ARG A 74 16.57 13.20 1.11
N SER A 75 15.83 12.57 2.03
CA SER A 75 15.66 13.04 3.41
C SER A 75 16.97 13.06 4.25
N ARG A 76 18.06 12.47 3.72
CA ARG A 76 19.38 12.45 4.35
C ARG A 76 20.45 13.08 3.45
N GLY A 77 20.08 14.02 2.59
CA GLY A 77 21.04 14.67 1.69
C GLY A 77 21.66 13.71 0.66
N GLY A 78 20.99 12.60 0.34
CA GLY A 78 21.50 11.60 -0.61
C GLY A 78 22.36 10.50 0.03
N ALA A 79 22.57 10.51 1.35
CA ALA A 79 23.30 9.44 2.02
C ALA A 79 22.61 8.09 1.81
N ALA A 80 23.40 7.02 1.67
CA ALA A 80 22.89 5.67 1.51
C ALA A 80 22.12 5.20 2.77
N VAL A 81 20.99 4.55 2.53
CA VAL A 81 20.16 3.91 3.56
C VAL A 81 20.00 2.45 3.20
N ARG A 82 20.17 1.56 4.17
CA ARG A 82 20.05 0.11 4.02
C ARG A 82 18.62 -0.32 4.26
N TYR A 83 17.77 -0.22 3.24
CA TYR A 83 16.38 -0.66 3.33
C TYR A 83 16.29 -2.19 3.43
N VAL A 84 15.44 -2.68 4.31
CA VAL A 84 15.11 -4.12 4.40
C VAL A 84 14.45 -4.59 3.11
N LEU A 85 14.73 -5.84 2.70
CA LEU A 85 14.07 -6.53 1.61
C LEU A 85 13.25 -7.69 2.15
N VAL A 86 11.92 -7.57 2.07
CA VAL A 86 10.99 -8.64 2.47
C VAL A 86 10.77 -9.55 1.26
N ARG A 87 11.56 -10.64 1.18
CA ARG A 87 11.58 -11.57 0.03
C ARG A 87 10.98 -12.94 0.34
N ASP A 88 10.84 -13.26 1.61
CA ASP A 88 10.44 -14.57 2.08
C ASP A 88 9.57 -14.46 3.35
N ARG A 89 8.90 -15.56 3.67
CA ARG A 89 8.01 -15.69 4.82
C ARG A 89 8.72 -15.38 6.14
N ARG A 90 9.97 -15.82 6.29
CA ARG A 90 10.74 -15.59 7.51
C ARG A 90 10.97 -14.11 7.76
N THR A 91 11.35 -13.36 6.73
CA THR A 91 11.55 -11.90 6.80
C THR A 91 10.24 -11.18 7.04
N LEU A 92 9.14 -11.59 6.39
CA LEU A 92 7.81 -11.03 6.60
C LEU A 92 7.38 -11.16 8.07
N LEU A 93 7.46 -12.36 8.63
CA LEU A 93 7.06 -12.58 10.02
C LEU A 93 7.97 -11.85 11.00
N TRP A 94 9.27 -11.71 10.67
CA TRP A 94 10.20 -10.95 11.50
C TRP A 94 9.86 -9.45 11.52
N VAL A 95 9.57 -8.81 10.38
CA VAL A 95 9.21 -7.38 10.39
C VAL A 95 7.91 -7.12 11.14
N VAL A 96 6.94 -8.05 11.07
CA VAL A 96 5.69 -7.97 11.84
C VAL A 96 5.96 -8.15 13.33
N ASP A 97 6.77 -9.14 13.74
CA ASP A 97 7.19 -9.35 15.13
C ASP A 97 7.98 -8.14 15.66
N TYR A 98 8.70 -7.44 14.79
CA TYR A 98 9.44 -6.21 15.09
C TYR A 98 8.54 -4.97 15.22
N GLY A 99 7.24 -5.12 14.95
CA GLY A 99 6.21 -4.08 15.12
C GLY A 99 5.72 -3.40 13.85
N ALA A 100 6.13 -3.87 12.66
CA ALA A 100 5.62 -3.36 11.38
C ALA A 100 4.32 -4.06 10.99
N VAL A 101 3.20 -3.62 11.57
CA VAL A 101 1.88 -4.18 11.25
C VAL A 101 1.37 -3.72 9.89
N ASP A 102 1.62 -2.47 9.52
CA ASP A 102 1.33 -1.95 8.19
C ASP A 102 2.61 -1.97 7.33
N LEU A 103 2.53 -2.65 6.18
CA LEU A 103 3.67 -2.92 5.31
C LEU A 103 3.87 -1.78 4.32
N HIS A 104 5.02 -1.12 4.36
CA HIS A 104 5.31 0.05 3.54
C HIS A 104 6.48 -0.19 2.59
N VAL A 105 6.25 -0.02 1.30
CA VAL A 105 7.23 -0.25 0.22
C VAL A 105 7.25 0.88 -0.79
N TRP A 106 8.30 0.93 -1.60
CA TRP A 106 8.36 1.80 -2.77
C TRP A 106 7.51 1.25 -3.92
N THR A 107 7.09 2.14 -4.83
CA THR A 107 6.42 1.76 -6.08
C THR A 107 7.40 1.35 -7.17
N SER A 108 8.71 1.35 -6.90
CA SER A 108 9.75 0.79 -7.78
C SER A 108 10.45 -0.41 -7.13
N ARG A 109 11.20 -1.16 -7.93
CA ARG A 109 12.02 -2.29 -7.48
C ARG A 109 13.50 -1.93 -7.49
N VAL A 110 14.29 -2.67 -6.71
CA VAL A 110 15.72 -2.40 -6.47
C VAL A 110 16.62 -2.43 -7.71
N ASP A 111 16.24 -3.17 -8.74
CA ASP A 111 16.97 -3.26 -10.01
C ASP A 111 16.78 -2.02 -10.90
N ARG A 112 15.69 -1.27 -10.71
CA ARG A 112 15.42 0.02 -11.36
C ARG A 112 14.72 0.96 -10.36
N PRO A 113 15.44 1.49 -9.38
CA PRO A 113 14.84 2.21 -8.25
C PRO A 113 14.24 3.57 -8.66
N ASP A 114 14.60 4.11 -9.82
CA ASP A 114 14.08 5.34 -10.41
C ASP A 114 12.89 5.11 -11.37
N ARG A 115 12.46 3.86 -11.57
CA ARG A 115 11.40 3.48 -12.51
C ARG A 115 10.26 2.75 -11.79
N PRO A 116 9.20 3.48 -11.38
CA PRO A 116 8.04 2.87 -10.77
C PRO A 116 7.33 1.91 -11.73
N ASP A 117 6.70 0.89 -11.18
CA ASP A 117 5.87 -0.08 -11.91
C ASP A 117 4.37 0.11 -11.63
N VAL A 118 4.02 1.09 -10.80
CA VAL A 118 2.64 1.44 -10.43
C VAL A 118 2.50 2.96 -10.33
N VAL A 119 1.42 3.50 -10.92
CA VAL A 119 0.89 4.81 -10.56
C VAL A 119 -0.06 4.63 -9.39
N LEU A 120 0.13 5.40 -8.33
CA LEU A 120 -0.79 5.45 -7.20
C LEU A 120 -1.68 6.68 -7.29
N LEU A 121 -2.97 6.47 -7.35
CA LEU A 121 -4.00 7.50 -7.23
C LEU A 121 -4.64 7.34 -5.86
N ASP A 122 -4.18 8.15 -4.90
CA ASP A 122 -4.52 8.06 -3.48
C ASP A 122 -5.64 9.06 -3.19
N LEU A 123 -6.84 8.52 -2.95
CA LEU A 123 -8.07 9.28 -2.72
C LEU A 123 -8.32 9.39 -1.22
N ASP A 124 -8.04 10.56 -0.66
CA ASP A 124 -8.31 10.90 0.73
C ASP A 124 -9.56 11.77 0.84
N PRO A 125 -10.53 11.44 1.73
CA PRO A 125 -11.60 12.35 2.06
C PRO A 125 -11.02 13.52 2.87
N HIS A 126 -11.42 14.74 2.57
CA HIS A 126 -11.06 15.89 3.41
C HIS A 126 -12.10 16.05 4.52
N ASP A 127 -13.32 16.39 4.17
CA ASP A 127 -14.49 16.48 5.05
C ASP A 127 -15.71 15.79 4.38
N ALA A 128 -15.42 14.78 3.54
CA ALA A 128 -16.43 14.07 2.78
C ALA A 128 -16.76 12.71 3.41
N PRO A 129 -17.98 12.23 3.27
CA PRO A 129 -18.30 10.84 3.59
C PRO A 129 -17.60 9.90 2.60
N PHE A 130 -17.43 8.65 2.99
CA PHE A 130 -16.77 7.61 2.16
C PHE A 130 -17.45 7.44 0.79
N ALA A 131 -18.76 7.64 0.69
CA ALA A 131 -19.50 7.63 -0.59
C ALA A 131 -18.92 8.62 -1.64
N ALA A 132 -18.41 9.78 -1.21
CA ALA A 132 -17.73 10.70 -2.12
C ALA A 132 -16.38 10.18 -2.61
N VAL A 133 -15.69 9.37 -1.81
CA VAL A 133 -14.46 8.69 -2.23
C VAL A 133 -14.76 7.61 -3.25
N VAL A 134 -15.85 6.87 -3.08
CA VAL A 134 -16.37 5.89 -4.04
C VAL A 134 -16.71 6.58 -5.38
N GLU A 135 -17.45 7.68 -5.35
CA GLU A 135 -17.76 8.46 -6.55
C GLU A 135 -16.48 8.93 -7.28
N ALA A 136 -15.51 9.47 -6.55
CA ALA A 136 -14.23 9.89 -7.12
C ALA A 136 -13.45 8.72 -7.74
N ALA A 137 -13.50 7.54 -7.12
CA ALA A 137 -12.86 6.34 -7.65
C ALA A 137 -13.51 5.87 -8.96
N LEU A 138 -14.85 5.92 -9.06
CA LEU A 138 -15.58 5.58 -10.27
C LEU A 138 -15.30 6.57 -11.41
N LEU A 139 -15.23 7.87 -11.13
CA LEU A 139 -14.81 8.87 -12.12
C LEU A 139 -13.36 8.65 -12.59
N LEU A 140 -12.45 8.23 -11.68
CA LEU A 140 -11.12 7.84 -12.09
C LEU A 140 -11.12 6.60 -12.98
N ARG A 141 -11.97 5.60 -12.69
CA ARG A 141 -12.13 4.41 -13.55
C ARG A 141 -12.51 4.83 -14.96
N GLU A 142 -13.50 5.73 -15.10
CA GLU A 142 -13.93 6.23 -16.41
C GLU A 142 -12.81 6.99 -17.13
N ALA A 143 -12.13 7.90 -16.46
CA ALA A 143 -11.03 8.67 -17.03
C ALA A 143 -9.87 7.76 -17.49
N LEU A 144 -9.52 6.76 -16.68
CA LEU A 144 -8.49 5.77 -17.03
C LEU A 144 -8.95 4.88 -18.20
N GLY A 145 -10.23 4.47 -18.21
CA GLY A 145 -10.82 3.70 -19.31
C GLY A 145 -10.80 4.45 -20.65
N ALA A 146 -11.07 5.76 -20.64
CA ALA A 146 -10.93 6.61 -21.83
C ALA A 146 -9.49 6.67 -22.36
N LEU A 147 -8.50 6.52 -21.48
CA LEU A 147 -7.08 6.41 -21.81
C LEU A 147 -6.64 4.96 -22.12
N ARG A 148 -7.58 4.00 -22.09
CA ARG A 148 -7.32 2.55 -22.25
C ARG A 148 -6.34 2.00 -21.21
N LEU A 149 -6.41 2.51 -20.00
CA LEU A 149 -5.61 2.06 -18.86
C LEU A 149 -6.46 1.24 -17.90
N GLU A 150 -6.03 0.01 -17.66
CA GLU A 150 -6.58 -0.84 -16.62
C GLU A 150 -6.05 -0.42 -15.25
N SER A 151 -6.85 -0.59 -14.22
CA SER A 151 -6.50 -0.22 -12.86
C SER A 151 -7.12 -1.17 -11.83
N VAL A 152 -6.52 -1.21 -10.65
CA VAL A 152 -6.95 -2.02 -9.52
C VAL A 152 -7.39 -1.08 -8.41
N PRO A 153 -8.67 -1.05 -8.03
CA PRO A 153 -9.14 -0.33 -6.86
C PRO A 153 -8.84 -1.12 -5.59
N MET A 154 -8.61 -0.42 -4.50
CA MET A 154 -8.48 -1.04 -3.18
C MET A 154 -8.88 -0.06 -2.08
N THR A 155 -9.42 -0.57 -0.96
CA THR A 155 -9.56 0.22 0.26
C THR A 155 -8.19 0.49 0.86
N THR A 156 -8.03 1.62 1.56
CA THR A 156 -6.79 1.87 2.32
C THR A 156 -6.77 1.14 3.67
N GLY A 157 -7.90 0.51 4.06
CA GLY A 157 -8.13 0.03 5.41
C GLY A 157 -8.41 1.16 6.41
N GLY A 158 -8.74 2.34 5.90
CA GLY A 158 -9.23 3.53 6.56
C GLY A 158 -10.34 4.14 5.72
N ASP A 159 -10.48 5.45 5.77
CA ASP A 159 -11.54 6.22 5.11
C ASP A 159 -11.26 6.61 3.64
N GLY A 160 -10.13 6.17 3.08
CA GLY A 160 -9.73 6.45 1.71
C GLY A 160 -9.73 5.23 0.79
N MET A 161 -9.45 5.48 -0.50
CA MET A 161 -9.24 4.43 -1.51
C MET A 161 -7.98 4.70 -2.32
N HIS A 162 -7.31 3.64 -2.72
CA HIS A 162 -6.28 3.67 -3.75
C HIS A 162 -6.83 3.16 -5.08
N VAL A 163 -6.58 3.87 -6.16
CA VAL A 163 -6.69 3.32 -7.51
C VAL A 163 -5.28 3.19 -8.06
N ARG A 164 -4.86 1.96 -8.37
CA ARG A 164 -3.49 1.64 -8.79
C ARG A 164 -3.46 1.23 -10.25
N VAL A 165 -2.61 1.89 -11.03
CA VAL A 165 -2.44 1.60 -12.45
C VAL A 165 -1.10 0.86 -12.65
N PRO A 166 -1.10 -0.43 -13.04
CA PRO A 166 0.13 -1.15 -13.37
C PRO A 166 0.75 -0.61 -14.65
N ILE A 167 2.02 -0.22 -14.61
CA ILE A 167 2.72 0.37 -15.76
C ILE A 167 4.03 -0.34 -16.07
N ALA A 168 4.44 -0.27 -17.35
CA ALA A 168 5.77 -0.67 -17.76
C ALA A 168 6.81 0.26 -17.11
N ARG A 169 7.92 -0.31 -16.66
CA ARG A 169 9.01 0.39 -15.95
C ARG A 169 9.86 1.25 -16.91
N ARG A 170 9.20 2.19 -17.62
CA ARG A 170 9.79 3.11 -18.60
C ARG A 170 9.74 4.56 -18.14
N HIS A 171 8.74 4.91 -17.34
CA HIS A 171 8.47 6.24 -16.87
C HIS A 171 9.28 6.57 -15.61
N SER A 172 9.72 7.82 -15.48
CA SER A 172 10.30 8.33 -14.25
C SER A 172 9.22 8.62 -13.19
N TYR A 173 9.63 8.83 -11.95
CA TYR A 173 8.71 9.30 -10.91
C TYR A 173 8.10 10.67 -11.23
N ASP A 174 8.83 11.53 -11.95
CA ASP A 174 8.31 12.84 -12.33
C ASP A 174 7.23 12.70 -13.41
N ASP A 175 7.40 11.80 -14.39
CA ASP A 175 6.38 11.48 -15.40
C ASP A 175 5.10 10.95 -14.73
N VAL A 176 5.25 9.99 -13.81
CA VAL A 176 4.12 9.39 -13.08
C VAL A 176 3.40 10.44 -12.24
N ARG A 177 4.14 11.33 -11.59
CA ARG A 177 3.56 12.42 -10.80
C ARG A 177 2.85 13.43 -11.66
N ALA A 178 3.40 13.78 -12.83
CA ALA A 178 2.75 14.67 -13.80
C ALA A 178 1.43 14.08 -14.29
N PHE A 179 1.42 12.79 -14.65
CA PHE A 179 0.21 12.06 -15.03
C PHE A 179 -0.85 12.09 -13.92
N ALA A 180 -0.49 11.74 -12.68
CA ALA A 180 -1.40 11.76 -11.54
C ALA A 180 -1.94 13.17 -11.26
N ARG A 181 -1.12 14.21 -11.47
CA ARG A 181 -1.55 15.62 -11.32
C ARG A 181 -2.60 15.99 -12.35
N THR A 182 -2.44 15.61 -13.61
CA THR A 182 -3.42 15.86 -14.67
C THR A 182 -4.77 15.21 -14.33
N LEU A 183 -4.76 13.97 -13.83
CA LEU A 183 -5.99 13.30 -13.38
C LEU A 183 -6.62 14.04 -12.18
N ALA A 184 -5.83 14.50 -11.22
CA ALA A 184 -6.33 15.26 -10.08
C ALA A 184 -6.98 16.60 -10.53
N GLU A 185 -6.42 17.26 -11.53
CA GLU A 185 -6.99 18.47 -12.13
C GLU A 185 -8.29 18.17 -12.89
N THR A 186 -8.33 17.05 -13.60
CA THR A 186 -9.53 16.58 -14.30
C THR A 186 -10.68 16.33 -13.32
N LEU A 187 -10.42 15.59 -12.22
CA LEU A 187 -11.43 15.37 -11.18
C LEU A 187 -11.97 16.69 -10.60
N ARG A 188 -11.08 17.66 -10.34
CA ARG A 188 -11.52 18.98 -9.84
C ARG A 188 -12.38 19.74 -10.84
N ARG A 189 -12.11 19.64 -12.15
CA ARG A 189 -12.90 20.27 -13.21
C ARG A 189 -14.31 19.68 -13.30
N VAL A 190 -14.48 18.39 -13.07
CA VAL A 190 -15.79 17.72 -13.04
C VAL A 190 -16.50 17.81 -11.69
N GLY A 191 -15.97 18.59 -10.76
CA GLY A 191 -16.67 18.95 -9.51
C GLY A 191 -16.23 18.17 -8.26
N VAL A 192 -15.28 17.23 -8.34
CA VAL A 192 -14.73 16.55 -7.18
C VAL A 192 -13.83 17.50 -6.39
N ARG A 193 -14.36 18.07 -5.29
CA ARG A 193 -13.65 19.10 -4.49
C ARG A 193 -13.37 18.67 -3.06
N ARG A 194 -14.16 17.72 -2.53
CA ARG A 194 -14.10 17.28 -1.14
C ARG A 194 -13.27 15.99 -0.96
N VAL A 195 -12.79 15.42 -2.05
CA VAL A 195 -11.86 14.29 -2.08
C VAL A 195 -10.57 14.78 -2.69
N LYS A 196 -9.47 14.58 -1.97
CA LYS A 196 -8.12 14.95 -2.43
C LYS A 196 -7.49 13.74 -3.12
N LEU A 197 -6.98 13.94 -4.33
CA LEU A 197 -6.06 13.00 -4.94
C LEU A 197 -4.63 13.39 -4.52
N ASP A 198 -3.99 12.61 -3.63
CA ASP A 198 -2.61 12.90 -3.20
C ASP A 198 -1.60 12.39 -4.22
N VAL A 199 -1.11 13.32 -5.04
CA VAL A 199 -0.12 13.03 -6.07
C VAL A 199 1.32 12.91 -5.54
N LYS A 200 1.58 13.35 -4.30
CA LYS A 200 2.92 13.35 -3.70
C LYS A 200 3.43 11.93 -3.44
N MET A 201 2.51 10.99 -3.23
CA MET A 201 2.84 9.59 -3.02
C MET A 201 3.52 8.94 -4.23
N ASN A 202 3.41 9.53 -5.43
CA ASN A 202 4.17 9.15 -6.62
C ASN A 202 5.58 9.76 -6.66
N GLY A 203 6.20 9.99 -5.52
CA GLY A 203 7.57 10.50 -5.40
C GLY A 203 8.60 9.40 -5.19
N HIS A 204 9.82 9.62 -5.69
CA HIS A 204 10.93 8.70 -5.40
C HIS A 204 11.15 8.57 -3.90
N GLY A 205 11.21 7.34 -3.40
CA GLY A 205 11.42 7.06 -1.98
C GLY A 205 10.20 7.26 -1.08
N GLN A 206 9.01 7.51 -1.66
CA GLN A 206 7.77 7.52 -0.89
C GLN A 206 7.38 6.09 -0.47
N GLN A 207 6.79 6.03 0.72
CA GLN A 207 6.43 4.79 1.38
C GLN A 207 4.93 4.55 1.22
N VAL A 208 4.56 3.58 0.40
CA VAL A 208 3.16 3.25 0.09
C VAL A 208 2.76 1.96 0.81
N VAL A 209 1.58 1.96 1.41
CA VAL A 209 1.05 0.73 2.03
C VAL A 209 0.85 -0.34 0.96
N ALA A 210 1.33 -1.56 1.24
CA ALA A 210 1.18 -2.69 0.33
C ALA A 210 -0.25 -3.25 0.38
N PRO A 211 -0.74 -3.88 -0.71
CA PRO A 211 -1.96 -4.67 -0.66
C PRO A 211 -1.91 -5.71 0.47
N TYR A 212 -3.06 -6.02 1.04
CA TYR A 212 -3.23 -6.99 2.12
C TYR A 212 -2.55 -6.62 3.44
N SER A 213 -2.27 -5.35 3.64
CA SER A 213 -1.63 -4.83 4.86
C SER A 213 -2.69 -4.50 5.92
N ILE A 214 -2.57 -5.06 7.13
CA ILE A 214 -3.41 -4.62 8.27
C ILE A 214 -3.06 -3.17 8.58
N ARG A 215 -4.08 -2.36 8.88
CA ARG A 215 -3.86 -0.97 9.27
C ARG A 215 -3.90 -0.81 10.80
N PRO A 216 -3.05 0.07 11.35
CA PRO A 216 -2.99 0.31 12.79
C PRO A 216 -4.15 1.19 13.28
N LEU A 217 -5.38 0.87 12.83
CA LEU A 217 -6.62 1.54 13.18
C LEU A 217 -7.43 0.70 14.18
N PRO A 218 -8.43 1.25 14.87
CA PRO A 218 -9.25 0.51 15.83
C PRO A 218 -9.93 -0.73 15.26
N THR A 219 -10.31 -0.68 13.99
CA THR A 219 -10.99 -1.77 13.27
C THR A 219 -10.04 -2.89 12.83
N ALA A 220 -8.72 -2.68 12.89
CA ALA A 220 -7.72 -3.57 12.31
C ALA A 220 -8.01 -3.92 10.84
N ALA A 221 -8.72 -3.04 10.12
CA ALA A 221 -9.07 -3.27 8.73
C ALA A 221 -7.82 -3.42 7.86
N VAL A 222 -7.97 -4.17 6.78
CA VAL A 222 -6.90 -4.51 5.84
C VAL A 222 -7.02 -3.65 4.59
N ALA A 223 -5.91 -3.14 4.09
CA ALA A 223 -5.83 -2.51 2.78
C ALA A 223 -6.13 -3.55 1.69
N THR A 224 -7.37 -3.60 1.23
CA THR A 224 -7.92 -4.74 0.48
C THR A 224 -8.15 -4.40 -0.99
N PRO A 225 -7.52 -5.13 -1.93
CA PRO A 225 -7.85 -5.07 -3.35
C PRO A 225 -9.28 -5.54 -3.63
N LEU A 226 -9.92 -4.86 -4.58
CA LEU A 226 -11.30 -5.07 -4.96
C LEU A 226 -11.41 -5.34 -6.47
N ALA A 227 -12.47 -6.03 -6.87
CA ALA A 227 -12.98 -5.93 -8.22
C ALA A 227 -13.73 -4.59 -8.39
N TRP A 228 -13.73 -4.02 -9.58
CA TRP A 228 -14.43 -2.73 -9.81
C TRP A 228 -15.94 -2.81 -9.59
N GLU A 229 -16.51 -4.00 -9.71
CA GLU A 229 -17.94 -4.28 -9.48
C GLU A 229 -18.33 -4.19 -8.00
N GLU A 230 -17.36 -4.22 -7.09
CA GLU A 230 -17.56 -4.07 -5.65
C GLU A 230 -17.49 -2.60 -5.19
N VAL A 231 -17.00 -1.72 -6.06
CA VAL A 231 -16.88 -0.28 -5.76
C VAL A 231 -18.24 0.38 -6.00
N GLY A 232 -18.98 0.62 -4.94
CA GLY A 232 -20.32 1.19 -4.96
C GLY A 232 -20.82 1.56 -3.57
N ASP A 233 -22.08 1.94 -3.47
CA ASP A 233 -22.70 2.50 -2.24
C ASP A 233 -22.70 1.53 -1.05
N ALA A 234 -22.64 0.22 -1.32
CA ALA A 234 -22.59 -0.81 -0.27
C ALA A 234 -21.18 -1.11 0.24
N LEU A 235 -20.15 -0.45 -0.31
CA LEU A 235 -18.76 -0.70 0.09
C LEU A 235 -18.49 -0.11 1.49
N ASP A 236 -18.19 -0.99 2.42
CA ASP A 236 -17.75 -0.63 3.77
C ASP A 236 -16.27 -0.99 3.95
N PRO A 237 -15.35 0.00 4.06
CA PRO A 237 -13.93 -0.27 4.21
C PRO A 237 -13.58 -0.96 5.54
N ASP A 238 -14.39 -0.82 6.59
CA ASP A 238 -14.17 -1.44 7.89
C ASP A 238 -14.57 -2.92 7.93
N ALA A 239 -15.36 -3.38 6.97
CA ALA A 239 -15.74 -4.78 6.84
C ALA A 239 -14.57 -5.72 6.51
N PHE A 240 -13.46 -5.21 5.99
CA PHE A 240 -12.30 -6.01 5.57
C PHE A 240 -11.37 -6.34 6.73
N THR A 241 -11.85 -7.10 7.69
CA THR A 241 -11.02 -7.62 8.78
C THR A 241 -10.03 -8.67 8.28
N PRO A 242 -8.96 -9.01 9.05
CA PRO A 242 -8.01 -10.06 8.66
C PRO A 242 -8.66 -11.38 8.30
N ALA A 243 -9.67 -11.84 9.06
CA ALA A 243 -10.38 -13.08 8.80
C ALA A 243 -11.19 -13.01 7.50
N VAL A 244 -11.93 -11.93 7.27
CA VAL A 244 -12.70 -11.70 6.04
C VAL A 244 -11.79 -11.69 4.82
N VAL A 245 -10.59 -11.07 4.92
CA VAL A 245 -9.66 -11.00 3.80
C VAL A 245 -9.04 -12.36 3.48
N LEU A 246 -8.74 -13.20 4.48
CA LEU A 246 -8.26 -14.56 4.23
C LEU A 246 -9.31 -15.41 3.49
N ASP A 247 -10.55 -15.42 3.97
CA ASP A 247 -11.66 -16.10 3.30
C ASP A 247 -11.90 -15.57 1.87
N ARG A 248 -11.79 -14.24 1.70
CA ARG A 248 -11.91 -13.61 0.40
C ARG A 248 -10.83 -14.07 -0.58
N VAL A 249 -9.56 -14.07 -0.15
CA VAL A 249 -8.43 -14.50 -0.99
C VAL A 249 -8.56 -15.99 -1.35
N GLU A 250 -9.05 -16.82 -0.45
CA GLU A 250 -9.31 -18.23 -0.75
C GLU A 250 -10.36 -18.40 -1.87
N ARG A 251 -11.40 -17.55 -1.89
CA ARG A 251 -12.48 -17.61 -2.89
C ARG A 251 -12.13 -16.94 -4.22
N THR A 252 -11.44 -15.79 -4.19
CA THR A 252 -11.25 -14.94 -5.38
C THR A 252 -9.81 -14.90 -5.88
N GLY A 253 -8.86 -15.44 -5.12
CA GLY A 253 -7.44 -15.30 -5.41
C GLY A 253 -6.92 -13.87 -5.14
N ASP A 254 -5.78 -13.55 -5.74
CA ASP A 254 -5.11 -12.24 -5.62
C ASP A 254 -5.68 -11.23 -6.63
N LEU A 255 -6.61 -10.39 -6.19
CA LEU A 255 -7.17 -9.30 -7.01
C LEU A 255 -6.14 -8.19 -7.30
N ALA A 256 -5.01 -8.14 -6.58
CA ALA A 256 -3.91 -7.24 -6.89
C ALA A 256 -2.88 -7.83 -7.89
N ALA A 257 -3.04 -9.08 -8.33
CA ALA A 257 -2.11 -9.74 -9.24
C ALA A 257 -1.78 -8.93 -10.51
N PRO A 258 -2.70 -8.16 -11.14
CA PRO A 258 -2.38 -7.32 -12.27
C PRO A 258 -1.26 -6.31 -12.00
N LEU A 259 -1.07 -5.86 -10.74
CA LEU A 259 -0.02 -4.94 -10.35
C LEU A 259 1.40 -5.53 -10.44
N LEU A 260 1.52 -6.85 -10.52
CA LEU A 260 2.82 -7.54 -10.60
C LEU A 260 3.39 -7.55 -12.02
N HIS A 261 2.56 -7.33 -13.04
CA HIS A 261 2.89 -7.54 -14.44
C HIS A 261 2.54 -6.34 -15.32
N GLY A 262 2.75 -5.11 -14.83
CA GLY A 262 2.43 -3.88 -15.55
C GLY A 262 3.13 -3.79 -16.91
N ARG A 263 2.33 -3.66 -17.99
CA ARG A 263 2.80 -3.48 -19.36
C ARG A 263 2.32 -2.19 -20.00
N GLN A 264 1.42 -1.50 -19.35
CA GLN A 264 0.79 -0.28 -19.83
C GLN A 264 1.79 0.86 -19.90
N THR A 265 1.65 1.72 -20.88
CA THR A 265 2.46 2.93 -21.05
C THR A 265 1.55 4.13 -20.85
N LEU A 266 2.00 5.08 -20.05
CA LEU A 266 1.29 6.34 -19.89
C LEU A 266 1.37 7.12 -21.19
N ALA A 267 0.23 7.45 -21.78
CA ALA A 267 0.18 8.39 -22.88
C ALA A 267 0.62 9.79 -22.37
N ALA A 268 1.28 10.56 -23.22
CA ALA A 268 1.44 11.97 -22.96
C ALA A 268 0.04 12.59 -22.90
N ILE A 269 -0.42 12.97 -21.71
CA ILE A 269 -1.64 13.73 -21.59
C ILE A 269 -1.24 15.19 -21.87
N VAL A 270 -1.52 15.63 -23.10
CA VAL A 270 -1.32 17.01 -23.54
C VAL A 270 -2.40 17.89 -22.93
#